data_d5cc0b7ff4902eaab867c6b53e502d6e
#
_entry.id   d5cc0b7ff4902eaab867c6b53e502d6e
#
_cell.length_a   1.000
_cell.length_b   1.000
_cell.length_c   1.000
_cell.angle_alpha   90.00
_cell.angle_beta   90.00
_cell.angle_gamma   90.00
#
_symmetry.space_group_name_H-M   'P 1'
#
loop_
_entity.id
_entity.type
_entity.pdbx_description
1 polymer ?
#
loop_
_entity_poly.entity_id
_entity_poly.type
_entity_poly.pdbx_seq_one_letter_code
_entity_poly.pdbx_strand_id
1 'polypeptide(L)'
;VHTVVSTASATLSRQDGDSIETVDRDGQLALVDAAKAAGVKHFVFVSFAPLPVDCALQRAKRAVEDRIRESGMRYTILQPTDFMEVWLSPALGFDAAHGKARVLGAGDKGTSWISLGDVAKLTAAAIDAPGALDKTFELGGPAPVSYLEVVRTFEALGGPKVEVEHVPEAALEAQLAAATNAIEEAFGALMLSTARGLPVSSEAALAVMPMKLTSVADYAKRSLG
;
A
#
# COMPACT_ATOMS: atom_id res chain seq x y z
N VAL A 1 24.73 -13.10 4.38
CA VAL A 1 23.65 -12.15 4.67
C VAL A 1 22.71 -12.80 5.68
N HIS A 2 22.37 -12.08 6.76
CA HIS A 2 21.47 -12.61 7.79
C HIS A 2 19.99 -12.37 7.42
N THR A 3 19.67 -11.17 6.98
CA THR A 3 18.31 -10.74 6.65
C THR A 3 18.24 -10.22 5.22
N VAL A 4 17.19 -10.57 4.51
CA VAL A 4 16.82 -9.99 3.21
C VAL A 4 15.54 -9.19 3.42
N VAL A 5 15.50 -7.99 2.85
CA VAL A 5 14.30 -7.14 2.79
C VAL A 5 13.93 -6.97 1.31
N SER A 6 12.69 -7.27 0.96
CA SER A 6 12.17 -7.06 -0.39
C SER A 6 10.95 -6.15 -0.40
N THR A 7 11.04 -5.11 -1.24
CA THR A 7 9.96 -4.12 -1.48
C THR A 7 9.67 -3.95 -2.97
N ALA A 8 10.28 -4.79 -3.85
CA ALA A 8 10.17 -4.63 -5.29
C ALA A 8 8.73 -4.88 -5.78
N SER A 9 8.29 -4.03 -6.71
CA SER A 9 6.99 -4.13 -7.39
C SER A 9 7.06 -3.42 -8.74
N ALA A 10 6.35 -3.96 -9.72
CA ALA A 10 6.25 -3.39 -11.06
C ALA A 10 5.17 -2.31 -11.19
N THR A 11 4.32 -2.10 -10.15
CA THR A 11 3.14 -1.22 -10.24
C THR A 11 3.46 0.21 -10.70
N LEU A 12 4.63 0.73 -10.35
CA LEU A 12 5.10 2.06 -10.76
C LEU A 12 6.36 2.01 -11.63
N SER A 13 6.78 0.82 -12.08
CA SER A 13 7.93 0.68 -12.98
C SER A 13 7.68 1.33 -14.33
N ARG A 14 8.76 1.81 -14.94
CA ARG A 14 8.79 2.35 -16.31
C ARG A 14 9.84 1.62 -17.16
N GLN A 15 10.33 0.48 -16.68
CA GLN A 15 11.34 -0.32 -17.39
C GLN A 15 10.65 -1.31 -18.33
N ASP A 16 11.18 -1.46 -19.54
CA ASP A 16 10.69 -2.42 -20.51
C ASP A 16 10.85 -3.86 -19.97
N GLY A 17 9.81 -4.65 -20.07
CA GLY A 17 9.80 -6.04 -19.60
C GLY A 17 9.35 -6.22 -18.15
N ASP A 18 9.21 -5.15 -17.37
CA ASP A 18 8.63 -5.25 -16.03
C ASP A 18 7.12 -5.48 -16.10
N SER A 19 6.67 -6.48 -15.40
CA SER A 19 5.25 -6.80 -15.24
C SER A 19 4.97 -7.35 -13.83
N ILE A 20 3.71 -7.47 -13.48
CA ILE A 20 3.29 -8.13 -12.24
C ILE A 20 3.80 -9.57 -12.20
N GLU A 21 3.76 -10.28 -13.32
CA GLU A 21 4.27 -11.64 -13.43
C GLU A 21 5.78 -11.70 -13.24
N THR A 22 6.54 -10.86 -13.96
CA THR A 22 8.00 -10.93 -13.95
C THR A 22 8.62 -10.40 -12.66
N VAL A 23 8.06 -9.33 -12.07
CA VAL A 23 8.62 -8.68 -10.90
C VAL A 23 7.92 -9.12 -9.61
N ASP A 24 6.59 -8.99 -9.55
CA ASP A 24 5.84 -9.20 -8.30
C ASP A 24 5.62 -10.67 -7.97
N ARG A 25 5.67 -11.58 -8.97
CA ARG A 25 5.58 -13.03 -8.75
C ARG A 25 6.92 -13.72 -8.97
N ASP A 26 7.36 -13.88 -10.22
CA ASP A 26 8.45 -14.79 -10.57
C ASP A 26 9.80 -14.32 -10.02
N GLY A 27 10.11 -13.03 -10.13
CA GLY A 27 11.31 -12.44 -9.55
C GLY A 27 11.35 -12.54 -8.04
N GLN A 28 10.21 -12.32 -7.37
CA GLN A 28 10.11 -12.45 -5.92
C GLN A 28 10.22 -13.92 -5.47
N LEU A 29 9.58 -14.87 -6.16
CA LEU A 29 9.72 -16.30 -5.87
C LEU A 29 11.17 -16.75 -6.01
N ALA A 30 11.84 -16.34 -7.10
CA ALA A 30 13.27 -16.63 -7.32
C ALA A 30 14.15 -16.03 -6.23
N LEU A 31 13.84 -14.80 -5.76
CA LEU A 31 14.56 -14.16 -4.65
C LEU A 31 14.40 -14.94 -3.33
N VAL A 32 13.19 -15.42 -3.02
CA VAL A 32 12.94 -16.25 -1.83
C VAL A 32 13.75 -17.53 -1.89
N ASP A 33 13.77 -18.22 -3.05
CA ASP A 33 14.53 -19.46 -3.24
C ASP A 33 16.04 -19.23 -3.15
N ALA A 34 16.55 -18.16 -3.74
CA ALA A 34 17.94 -17.78 -3.66
C ALA A 34 18.36 -17.41 -2.22
N ALA A 35 17.50 -16.69 -1.49
CA ALA A 35 17.74 -16.35 -0.09
C ALA A 35 17.82 -17.61 0.80
N LYS A 36 16.88 -18.55 0.61
CA LYS A 36 16.91 -19.86 1.28
C LYS A 36 18.18 -20.63 0.99
N ALA A 37 18.55 -20.75 -0.30
CA ALA A 37 19.77 -21.46 -0.73
C ALA A 37 21.04 -20.82 -0.16
N ALA A 38 21.07 -19.49 -0.02
CA ALA A 38 22.17 -18.74 0.58
C ALA A 38 22.20 -18.81 2.13
N GLY A 39 21.27 -19.52 2.76
CA GLY A 39 21.21 -19.69 4.22
C GLY A 39 20.77 -18.44 4.98
N VAL A 40 20.01 -17.55 4.33
CA VAL A 40 19.37 -16.39 4.97
C VAL A 40 18.49 -16.87 6.13
N LYS A 41 18.50 -16.15 7.23
CA LYS A 41 17.78 -16.52 8.45
C LYS A 41 16.44 -15.83 8.59
N HIS A 42 16.31 -14.63 8.04
CA HIS A 42 15.10 -13.82 8.16
C HIS A 42 14.78 -13.14 6.81
N PHE A 43 13.52 -13.26 6.37
CA PHE A 43 13.03 -12.60 5.16
C PHE A 43 11.93 -11.61 5.53
N VAL A 44 12.15 -10.32 5.25
CA VAL A 44 11.15 -9.26 5.44
C VAL A 44 10.56 -8.89 4.08
N PHE A 45 9.25 -9.01 3.96
CA PHE A 45 8.55 -8.76 2.71
C PHE A 45 7.50 -7.66 2.86
N VAL A 46 7.58 -6.62 2.02
CA VAL A 46 6.52 -5.63 1.90
C VAL A 46 5.55 -6.07 0.81
N SER A 47 4.40 -6.54 1.24
CA SER A 47 3.26 -6.94 0.43
C SER A 47 2.26 -5.77 0.34
N PHE A 48 0.96 -6.04 0.43
CA PHE A 48 -0.10 -5.06 0.68
C PHE A 48 -1.31 -5.72 1.37
N ALA A 49 -2.14 -4.89 2.00
CA ALA A 49 -3.35 -5.33 2.71
C ALA A 49 -4.31 -6.08 1.76
N PRO A 50 -5.04 -7.09 2.26
CA PRO A 50 -6.02 -7.80 1.44
C PRO A 50 -7.06 -6.85 0.86
N LEU A 51 -7.31 -6.96 -0.44
CA LEU A 51 -8.36 -6.23 -1.12
C LEU A 51 -9.64 -7.05 -1.17
N PRO A 52 -10.82 -6.41 -1.08
CA PRO A 52 -12.11 -7.08 -1.30
C PRO A 52 -12.32 -7.49 -2.75
N VAL A 53 -11.53 -6.93 -3.68
CA VAL A 53 -11.57 -7.22 -5.13
C VAL A 53 -10.30 -7.96 -5.50
N ASP A 54 -10.43 -9.18 -6.03
CA ASP A 54 -9.27 -9.97 -6.47
C ASP A 54 -8.65 -9.39 -7.74
N CYS A 55 -7.31 -9.51 -7.86
CA CYS A 55 -6.56 -9.07 -9.02
C CYS A 55 -5.21 -9.78 -9.15
N ALA A 56 -4.58 -9.66 -10.31
CA ALA A 56 -3.30 -10.30 -10.61
C ALA A 56 -2.21 -9.94 -9.57
N LEU A 57 -2.13 -8.68 -9.15
CA LEU A 57 -1.17 -8.25 -8.13
C LEU A 57 -1.42 -8.93 -6.79
N GLN A 58 -2.69 -9.05 -6.36
CA GLN A 58 -3.03 -9.73 -5.12
C GLN A 58 -2.61 -11.20 -5.18
N ARG A 59 -2.96 -11.90 -6.25
CA ARG A 59 -2.57 -13.29 -6.46
C ARG A 59 -1.05 -13.48 -6.46
N ALA A 60 -0.30 -12.59 -7.13
CA ALA A 60 1.16 -12.60 -7.15
C ALA A 60 1.76 -12.43 -5.75
N LYS A 61 1.34 -11.40 -5.01
CA LYS A 61 1.84 -11.14 -3.64
C LYS A 61 1.51 -12.28 -2.67
N ARG A 62 0.28 -12.85 -2.73
CA ARG A 62 -0.09 -14.00 -1.87
C ARG A 62 0.74 -15.24 -2.18
N ALA A 63 1.02 -15.54 -3.46
CA ALA A 63 1.92 -16.64 -3.84
C ALA A 63 3.32 -16.47 -3.24
N VAL A 64 3.85 -15.25 -3.23
CA VAL A 64 5.15 -14.95 -2.60
C VAL A 64 5.10 -15.10 -1.08
N GLU A 65 4.04 -14.60 -0.44
CA GLU A 65 3.84 -14.77 1.01
C GLU A 65 3.82 -16.25 1.41
N ASP A 66 3.11 -17.09 0.65
CA ASP A 66 3.04 -18.53 0.89
C ASP A 66 4.41 -19.19 0.70
N ARG A 67 5.13 -18.84 -0.37
CA ARG A 67 6.49 -19.32 -0.60
C ARG A 67 7.45 -18.95 0.53
N ILE A 68 7.33 -17.73 1.08
CA ILE A 68 8.12 -17.30 2.24
C ILE A 68 7.79 -18.18 3.45
N ARG A 69 6.51 -18.41 3.76
CA ARG A 69 6.08 -19.26 4.89
C ARG A 69 6.57 -20.70 4.75
N GLU A 70 6.57 -21.24 3.53
CA GLU A 70 7.04 -22.60 3.22
C GLU A 70 8.56 -22.73 3.14
N SER A 71 9.28 -21.62 3.09
CA SER A 71 10.73 -21.63 2.91
C SER A 71 11.51 -22.24 4.08
N GLY A 72 10.93 -22.18 5.30
CA GLY A 72 11.60 -22.52 6.55
C GLY A 72 12.52 -21.44 7.11
N MET A 73 12.67 -20.30 6.42
CA MET A 73 13.28 -19.08 6.99
C MET A 73 12.31 -18.44 7.99
N ARG A 74 12.83 -17.74 9.00
CA ARG A 74 11.98 -16.81 9.77
C ARG A 74 11.52 -15.70 8.84
N TYR A 75 10.34 -15.14 9.08
CA TYR A 75 9.81 -14.11 8.21
C TYR A 75 9.09 -12.98 8.96
N THR A 76 8.97 -11.84 8.30
CA THR A 76 8.02 -10.78 8.64
C THR A 76 7.37 -10.28 7.35
N ILE A 77 6.06 -10.36 7.26
CA ILE A 77 5.29 -9.88 6.12
C ILE A 77 4.54 -8.62 6.57
N LEU A 78 4.75 -7.53 5.85
CA LEU A 78 4.10 -6.24 6.09
C LEU A 78 3.11 -5.99 4.96
N GLN A 79 1.86 -5.74 5.31
CA GLN A 79 0.75 -5.56 4.38
C GLN A 79 0.18 -4.14 4.52
N PRO A 80 0.86 -3.11 3.95
CA PRO A 80 0.36 -1.74 3.99
C PRO A 80 -0.91 -1.55 3.14
N THR A 81 -1.75 -0.61 3.57
CA THR A 81 -2.84 -0.06 2.78
C THR A 81 -2.33 1.01 1.81
N ASP A 82 -3.22 1.85 1.34
CA ASP A 82 -2.95 2.94 0.39
C ASP A 82 -1.96 3.96 0.94
N PHE A 83 -0.88 4.18 0.20
CA PHE A 83 0.13 5.17 0.56
C PHE A 83 -0.35 6.60 0.30
N MET A 84 -0.27 7.47 1.30
CA MET A 84 -0.63 8.90 1.16
C MET A 84 0.11 9.56 0.00
N GLU A 85 1.42 9.30 -0.11
CA GLU A 85 2.30 9.91 -1.10
C GLU A 85 2.00 9.46 -2.53
N VAL A 86 1.23 8.40 -2.71
CA VAL A 86 0.76 7.92 -4.01
C VAL A 86 -0.68 8.38 -4.26
N TRP A 87 -1.59 8.00 -3.37
CA TRP A 87 -3.03 8.17 -3.57
C TRP A 87 -3.53 9.60 -3.33
N LEU A 88 -2.88 10.34 -2.44
CA LEU A 88 -3.20 11.73 -2.12
C LEU A 88 -2.22 12.69 -2.81
N SER A 89 -1.87 12.39 -4.06
CA SER A 89 -0.90 13.15 -4.85
C SER A 89 -1.46 13.58 -6.21
N PRO A 90 -0.89 14.63 -6.82
CA PRO A 90 -1.28 15.07 -8.16
C PRO A 90 -1.16 13.99 -9.24
N ALA A 91 -0.27 13.00 -9.06
CA ALA A 91 -0.06 11.90 -10.01
C ALA A 91 -1.33 11.05 -10.21
N LEU A 92 -2.18 10.94 -9.19
CA LEU A 92 -3.48 10.27 -9.27
C LEU A 92 -4.68 11.23 -9.27
N GLY A 93 -4.41 12.53 -9.51
CA GLY A 93 -5.41 13.58 -9.63
C GLY A 93 -5.87 14.17 -8.30
N PHE A 94 -5.22 13.84 -7.17
CA PHE A 94 -5.49 14.47 -5.88
C PHE A 94 -4.48 15.59 -5.62
N ASP A 95 -4.85 16.82 -5.97
CA ASP A 95 -4.01 18.03 -5.85
C ASP A 95 -4.71 19.08 -4.96
N ALA A 96 -5.06 18.67 -3.74
CA ALA A 96 -5.76 19.52 -2.79
C ALA A 96 -4.94 20.76 -2.39
N ALA A 97 -3.61 20.70 -2.43
CA ALA A 97 -2.74 21.84 -2.21
C ALA A 97 -2.95 22.95 -3.26
N HIS A 98 -3.39 22.61 -4.48
CA HIS A 98 -3.71 23.54 -5.55
C HIS A 98 -5.22 23.63 -5.82
N GLY A 99 -6.05 23.17 -4.91
CA GLY A 99 -7.51 23.35 -4.97
C GLY A 99 -8.24 22.37 -5.88
N LYS A 100 -7.69 21.21 -6.19
CA LYS A 100 -8.35 20.17 -7.01
C LYS A 100 -8.18 18.80 -6.38
N ALA A 101 -9.25 18.01 -6.40
CA ALA A 101 -9.17 16.62 -5.96
C ALA A 101 -10.09 15.72 -6.77
N ARG A 102 -9.51 14.69 -7.38
CA ARG A 102 -10.26 13.56 -7.89
C ARG A 102 -10.51 12.59 -6.74
N VAL A 103 -11.78 12.25 -6.53
CA VAL A 103 -12.26 11.41 -5.44
C VAL A 103 -12.90 10.16 -6.02
N LEU A 104 -12.49 9.00 -5.55
CA LEU A 104 -13.01 7.72 -6.01
C LEU A 104 -14.32 7.40 -5.29
N GLY A 105 -15.37 7.05 -6.05
CA GLY A 105 -16.70 6.80 -5.52
C GLY A 105 -17.35 8.06 -4.93
N ALA A 106 -18.17 7.88 -3.92
CA ALA A 106 -18.79 8.96 -3.16
C ALA A 106 -17.80 9.73 -2.28
N GLY A 107 -16.64 9.13 -1.98
CA GLY A 107 -15.60 9.73 -1.15
C GLY A 107 -15.91 9.77 0.35
N ASP A 108 -16.93 9.06 0.79
CA ASP A 108 -17.42 9.02 2.19
C ASP A 108 -16.92 7.80 2.98
N LYS A 109 -16.27 6.85 2.31
CA LYS A 109 -15.73 5.64 2.94
C LYS A 109 -14.33 5.86 3.48
N GLY A 110 -14.09 5.34 4.69
CA GLY A 110 -12.80 5.48 5.37
C GLY A 110 -11.75 4.53 4.83
N THR A 111 -10.58 5.06 4.51
CA THR A 111 -9.35 4.32 4.20
C THR A 111 -8.29 4.66 5.23
N SER A 112 -7.57 3.66 5.71
CA SER A 112 -6.47 3.86 6.67
C SER A 112 -5.19 4.24 5.93
N TRP A 113 -5.14 5.47 5.38
CA TRP A 113 -3.99 6.00 4.63
C TRP A 113 -2.70 5.90 5.42
N ILE A 114 -1.67 5.25 4.87
CA ILE A 114 -0.37 5.11 5.55
C ILE A 114 0.74 5.87 4.80
N SER A 115 1.72 6.39 5.54
CA SER A 115 2.89 7.03 4.92
C SER A 115 3.93 5.99 4.47
N LEU A 116 4.51 6.19 3.28
CA LEU A 116 5.69 5.43 2.82
C LEU A 116 6.82 5.46 3.84
N GLY A 117 7.06 6.64 4.45
CA GLY A 117 8.09 6.81 5.47
C GLY A 117 7.83 5.96 6.71
N ASP A 118 6.59 5.77 7.11
CA ASP A 118 6.25 4.95 8.27
C ASP A 118 6.39 3.46 7.96
N VAL A 119 5.99 3.02 6.77
CA VAL A 119 6.23 1.64 6.31
C VAL A 119 7.73 1.34 6.24
N ALA A 120 8.54 2.29 5.74
CA ALA A 120 10.00 2.12 5.72
C ALA A 120 10.59 1.96 7.13
N LYS A 121 10.12 2.76 8.11
CA LYS A 121 10.55 2.65 9.52
C LYS A 121 10.12 1.32 10.15
N LEU A 122 8.87 0.89 9.93
CA LEU A 122 8.37 -0.41 10.40
C LEU A 122 9.15 -1.57 9.76
N THR A 123 9.47 -1.45 8.47
CA THR A 123 10.30 -2.44 7.76
C THR A 123 11.70 -2.55 8.38
N ALA A 124 12.33 -1.43 8.68
CA ALA A 124 13.63 -1.42 9.35
C ALA A 124 13.54 -1.97 10.78
N ALA A 125 12.52 -1.58 11.55
CA ALA A 125 12.31 -2.08 12.91
C ALA A 125 12.05 -3.60 12.94
N ALA A 126 11.39 -4.14 11.92
CA ALA A 126 11.10 -5.58 11.82
C ALA A 126 12.37 -6.45 11.76
N ILE A 127 13.50 -5.90 11.32
CA ILE A 127 14.78 -6.62 11.22
C ILE A 127 15.23 -7.09 12.61
N ASP A 128 15.10 -6.22 13.62
CA ASP A 128 15.64 -6.41 14.96
C ASP A 128 14.56 -6.69 16.02
N ALA A 129 13.27 -6.75 15.64
CA ALA A 129 12.16 -6.99 16.56
C ALA A 129 11.87 -8.50 16.70
N PRO A 130 12.21 -9.14 17.83
CA PRO A 130 11.94 -10.60 17.99
C PRO A 130 10.46 -10.93 17.92
N GLY A 131 9.57 -10.03 18.35
CA GLY A 131 8.12 -10.19 18.28
C GLY A 131 7.54 -10.12 16.86
N ALA A 132 8.32 -9.67 15.87
CA ALA A 132 7.92 -9.60 14.47
C ALA A 132 8.21 -10.91 13.70
N LEU A 133 9.02 -11.80 14.27
CA LEU A 133 9.39 -13.06 13.62
C LEU A 133 8.18 -13.98 13.46
N ASP A 134 8.01 -14.53 12.25
CA ASP A 134 6.93 -15.41 11.82
C ASP A 134 5.54 -14.78 11.94
N LYS A 135 5.49 -13.46 11.66
CA LYS A 135 4.26 -12.68 11.71
C LYS A 135 3.96 -12.02 10.37
N THR A 136 2.66 -11.82 10.14
CA THR A 136 2.12 -10.97 9.10
C THR A 136 1.38 -9.83 9.80
N PHE A 137 1.67 -8.58 9.42
CA PHE A 137 1.05 -7.39 9.97
C PHE A 137 0.38 -6.59 8.87
N GLU A 138 -0.91 -6.35 9.01
CA GLU A 138 -1.58 -5.31 8.24
C GLU A 138 -1.16 -3.94 8.78
N LEU A 139 -0.92 -2.99 7.87
CA LEU A 139 -0.45 -1.65 8.22
C LEU A 139 -1.38 -0.59 7.62
N GLY A 140 -2.13 0.07 8.48
CA GLY A 140 -2.92 1.25 8.16
C GLY A 140 -2.36 2.50 8.86
N GLY A 141 -2.87 3.67 8.49
CA GLY A 141 -2.61 4.90 9.22
C GLY A 141 -3.29 4.92 10.61
N PRO A 142 -3.16 6.04 11.34
CA PRO A 142 -3.65 6.14 12.72
C PRO A 142 -5.16 5.94 12.87
N ALA A 143 -5.93 6.25 11.83
CA ALA A 143 -7.37 6.08 11.76
C ALA A 143 -7.85 6.03 10.31
N PRO A 144 -8.99 5.35 10.03
CA PRO A 144 -9.63 5.46 8.73
C PRO A 144 -10.16 6.89 8.51
N VAL A 145 -9.85 7.47 7.36
CA VAL A 145 -10.24 8.83 6.95
C VAL A 145 -10.77 8.77 5.53
N SER A 146 -11.94 9.31 5.26
CA SER A 146 -12.51 9.36 3.91
C SER A 146 -11.83 10.42 3.04
N TYR A 147 -11.93 10.30 1.71
CA TYR A 147 -11.41 11.32 0.80
C TYR A 147 -11.95 12.73 1.09
N LEU A 148 -13.25 12.82 1.39
CA LEU A 148 -13.87 14.12 1.70
C LEU A 148 -13.37 14.69 3.04
N GLU A 149 -12.99 13.86 4.00
CA GLU A 149 -12.34 14.30 5.23
C GLU A 149 -10.88 14.73 4.98
N VAL A 150 -10.17 14.04 4.06
CA VAL A 150 -8.84 14.49 3.62
C VAL A 150 -8.94 15.89 2.99
N VAL A 151 -9.87 16.11 2.07
CA VAL A 151 -10.11 17.43 1.46
C VAL A 151 -10.37 18.49 2.53
N ARG A 152 -11.30 18.24 3.45
CA ARG A 152 -11.58 19.16 4.56
C ARG A 152 -10.36 19.44 5.44
N THR A 153 -9.49 18.46 5.61
CA THR A 153 -8.25 18.60 6.37
C THR A 153 -7.29 19.59 5.69
N PHE A 154 -7.12 19.49 4.37
CA PHE A 154 -6.30 20.46 3.61
C PHE A 154 -6.88 21.87 3.72
N GLU A 155 -8.18 22.05 3.51
CA GLU A 155 -8.85 23.35 3.63
C GLU A 155 -8.70 23.95 5.05
N ALA A 156 -8.91 23.14 6.09
CA ALA A 156 -8.81 23.57 7.49
C ALA A 156 -7.37 23.98 7.92
N LEU A 157 -6.37 23.46 7.23
CA LEU A 157 -4.95 23.79 7.46
C LEU A 157 -4.48 25.02 6.66
N GLY A 158 -5.40 25.74 6.02
CA GLY A 158 -5.09 26.97 5.28
C GLY A 158 -4.84 26.74 3.78
N GLY A 159 -5.08 25.55 3.28
CA GLY A 159 -5.10 25.28 1.84
C GLY A 159 -6.26 25.98 1.14
N PRO A 160 -6.23 26.07 -0.20
CA PRO A 160 -7.31 26.65 -0.98
C PRO A 160 -8.60 25.85 -0.85
N LYS A 161 -9.73 26.45 -1.21
CA LYS A 161 -10.99 25.73 -1.43
C LYS A 161 -10.80 24.70 -2.53
N VAL A 162 -11.16 23.45 -2.25
CA VAL A 162 -10.92 22.33 -3.17
C VAL A 162 -12.14 22.06 -4.02
N GLU A 163 -11.98 22.10 -5.33
CA GLU A 163 -12.95 21.59 -6.30
C GLU A 163 -12.81 20.05 -6.36
N VAL A 164 -13.91 19.35 -6.08
CA VAL A 164 -13.95 17.88 -6.04
C VAL A 164 -14.56 17.33 -7.32
N GLU A 165 -13.83 16.50 -8.04
CA GLU A 165 -14.31 15.67 -9.15
C GLU A 165 -14.53 14.24 -8.67
N HIS A 166 -15.77 13.74 -8.73
CA HIS A 166 -16.06 12.35 -8.37
C HIS A 166 -15.91 11.42 -9.57
N VAL A 167 -15.20 10.30 -9.36
CA VAL A 167 -15.20 9.15 -10.27
C VAL A 167 -16.25 8.15 -9.76
N PRO A 168 -17.40 7.99 -10.42
CA PRO A 168 -18.45 7.09 -9.95
C PRO A 168 -17.96 5.65 -9.82
N GLU A 169 -18.41 4.92 -8.79
CA GLU A 169 -18.03 3.52 -8.56
C GLU A 169 -18.33 2.64 -9.79
N ALA A 170 -19.48 2.86 -10.47
CA ALA A 170 -19.81 2.16 -11.71
C ALA A 170 -18.78 2.38 -12.84
N ALA A 171 -18.13 3.56 -12.89
CA ALA A 171 -17.07 3.82 -13.85
C ALA A 171 -15.79 3.05 -13.50
N LEU A 172 -15.48 2.91 -12.20
CA LEU A 172 -14.35 2.09 -11.72
C LEU A 172 -14.59 0.59 -11.99
N GLU A 173 -15.82 0.11 -11.79
CA GLU A 173 -16.22 -1.27 -12.13
C GLU A 173 -16.08 -1.53 -13.64
N ALA A 174 -16.54 -0.60 -14.47
CA ALA A 174 -16.42 -0.69 -15.92
C ALA A 174 -14.94 -0.66 -16.37
N GLN A 175 -14.12 0.18 -15.74
CA GLN A 175 -12.67 0.23 -16.01
C GLN A 175 -11.99 -1.09 -15.65
N LEU A 176 -12.29 -1.66 -14.49
CA LEU A 176 -11.76 -2.96 -14.07
C LEU A 176 -12.19 -4.08 -15.04
N ALA A 177 -13.47 -4.10 -15.41
CA ALA A 177 -13.99 -5.11 -16.37
C ALA A 177 -13.39 -4.99 -17.78
N ALA A 178 -12.93 -3.80 -18.17
CA ALA A 178 -12.29 -3.52 -19.44
C ALA A 178 -10.76 -3.72 -19.42
N ALA A 179 -10.17 -4.10 -18.28
CA ALA A 179 -8.73 -4.30 -18.14
C ALA A 179 -8.22 -5.36 -19.11
N THR A 180 -7.16 -5.04 -19.84
CA THR A 180 -6.57 -5.91 -20.89
C THR A 180 -5.24 -6.54 -20.46
N ASN A 181 -4.69 -6.10 -19.35
CA ASN A 181 -3.44 -6.59 -18.77
C ASN A 181 -3.44 -6.52 -17.25
N ALA A 182 -2.48 -7.21 -16.63
CA ALA A 182 -2.39 -7.34 -15.18
C ALA A 182 -2.19 -6.00 -14.44
N ILE A 183 -1.56 -5.02 -15.04
CA ILE A 183 -1.37 -3.68 -14.45
C ILE A 183 -2.70 -2.93 -14.42
N GLU A 184 -3.45 -2.93 -15.51
CA GLU A 184 -4.78 -2.30 -15.57
C GLU A 184 -5.75 -2.97 -14.60
N GLU A 185 -5.75 -4.33 -14.53
CA GLU A 185 -6.53 -5.09 -13.55
C GLU A 185 -6.17 -4.68 -12.12
N ALA A 186 -4.88 -4.60 -11.80
CA ALA A 186 -4.40 -4.22 -10.47
C ALA A 186 -4.84 -2.79 -10.09
N PHE A 187 -4.63 -1.81 -10.96
CA PHE A 187 -5.06 -0.44 -10.70
C PHE A 187 -6.58 -0.31 -10.60
N GLY A 188 -7.35 -0.98 -11.46
CA GLY A 188 -8.81 -0.99 -11.38
C GLY A 188 -9.30 -1.57 -10.05
N ALA A 189 -8.72 -2.70 -9.60
CA ALA A 189 -9.07 -3.32 -8.34
C ALA A 189 -8.68 -2.46 -7.13
N LEU A 190 -7.50 -1.83 -7.14
CA LEU A 190 -7.05 -0.91 -6.11
C LEU A 190 -7.99 0.31 -6.01
N MET A 191 -8.27 0.98 -7.15
CA MET A 191 -9.14 2.16 -7.18
C MET A 191 -10.56 1.84 -6.69
N LEU A 192 -11.12 0.70 -7.12
CA LEU A 192 -12.44 0.25 -6.68
C LEU A 192 -12.46 -0.10 -5.19
N SER A 193 -11.41 -0.76 -4.69
CA SER A 193 -11.28 -1.08 -3.27
C SER A 193 -11.17 0.18 -2.42
N THR A 194 -10.38 1.16 -2.84
CA THR A 194 -10.25 2.46 -2.17
C THR A 194 -11.58 3.22 -2.16
N ALA A 195 -12.34 3.20 -3.27
CA ALA A 195 -13.68 3.80 -3.34
C ALA A 195 -14.65 3.20 -2.32
N ARG A 196 -14.53 1.89 -2.04
CA ARG A 196 -15.33 1.14 -1.07
C ARG A 196 -14.82 1.23 0.37
N GLY A 197 -13.63 1.80 0.55
CA GLY A 197 -12.95 1.96 1.83
C GLY A 197 -12.09 0.75 2.22
N LEU A 198 -10.94 1.06 2.81
CA LEU A 198 -9.95 0.08 3.29
C LEU A 198 -9.57 0.41 4.74
N PRO A 199 -10.47 0.16 5.71
CA PRO A 199 -10.16 0.36 7.12
C PRO A 199 -9.29 -0.81 7.64
N VAL A 200 -8.04 -0.51 7.97
CA VAL A 200 -7.04 -1.47 8.47
C VAL A 200 -6.39 -0.91 9.73
N SER A 201 -6.12 -1.76 10.72
CA SER A 201 -5.47 -1.38 11.97
C SER A 201 -3.99 -1.79 11.97
N SER A 202 -3.13 -0.87 12.40
CA SER A 202 -1.72 -1.15 12.69
C SER A 202 -1.46 -1.58 14.13
N GLU A 203 -2.47 -1.76 14.96
CA GLU A 203 -2.32 -2.01 16.40
C GLU A 203 -1.38 -3.18 16.71
N ALA A 204 -1.55 -4.31 16.00
CA ALA A 204 -0.70 -5.49 16.19
C ALA A 204 0.77 -5.22 15.84
N ALA A 205 1.03 -4.44 14.79
CA ALA A 205 2.38 -4.05 14.41
C ALA A 205 2.99 -3.09 15.44
N LEU A 206 2.22 -2.10 15.90
CA LEU A 206 2.67 -1.09 16.86
C LEU A 206 2.89 -1.65 18.27
N ALA A 207 2.21 -2.73 18.64
CA ALA A 207 2.47 -3.45 19.88
C ALA A 207 3.86 -4.10 19.90
N VAL A 208 4.40 -4.46 18.73
CA VAL A 208 5.72 -5.10 18.56
C VAL A 208 6.80 -4.10 18.16
N MET A 209 6.45 -3.15 17.33
CA MET A 209 7.33 -2.12 16.76
C MET A 209 6.75 -0.73 17.06
N PRO A 210 6.86 -0.26 18.32
CA PRO A 210 6.18 0.96 18.75
C PRO A 210 6.74 2.20 18.07
N MET A 211 5.84 2.96 17.41
CA MET A 211 6.14 4.26 16.84
C MET A 211 4.87 5.10 16.68
N LYS A 212 5.04 6.41 16.52
CA LYS A 212 3.93 7.30 16.13
C LYS A 212 3.80 7.30 14.61
N LEU A 213 2.62 6.96 14.12
CA LEU A 213 2.30 7.02 12.69
C LEU A 213 2.00 8.46 12.25
N THR A 214 2.33 8.77 11.00
CA THR A 214 1.99 10.01 10.33
C THR A 214 0.49 10.07 10.08
N SER A 215 -0.17 11.12 10.55
CA SER A 215 -1.58 11.37 10.27
C SER A 215 -1.79 12.03 8.90
N VAL A 216 -3.02 11.97 8.38
CA VAL A 216 -3.43 12.75 7.19
C VAL A 216 -3.17 14.26 7.40
N ALA A 217 -3.38 14.77 8.63
CA ALA A 217 -3.10 16.17 8.95
C ALA A 217 -1.60 16.49 8.89
N ASP A 218 -0.73 15.58 9.35
CA ASP A 218 0.73 15.75 9.26
C ASP A 218 1.21 15.70 7.80
N TYR A 219 0.60 14.83 6.98
CA TYR A 219 0.84 14.77 5.54
C TYR A 219 0.40 16.06 4.84
N ALA A 220 -0.82 16.52 5.09
CA ALA A 220 -1.37 17.74 4.49
C ALA A 220 -0.53 18.99 4.82
N LYS A 221 -0.08 19.13 6.08
CA LYS A 221 0.83 20.23 6.47
C LYS A 221 2.11 20.24 5.64
N ARG A 222 2.71 19.08 5.40
CA ARG A 222 3.94 18.98 4.58
C ARG A 222 3.69 19.28 3.10
N SER A 223 2.49 18.97 2.61
CA SER A 223 2.11 19.21 1.21
C SER A 223 1.75 20.67 0.93
N LEU A 224 1.37 21.43 1.96
CA LEU A 224 1.00 22.85 1.86
C LEU A 224 2.18 23.81 2.08
N GLY A 225 3.25 23.38 2.70
CA GLY A 225 4.33 24.26 3.11
C GLY A 225 5.68 23.93 2.74
#